data_f32a0863fb8b4d5c0ae4189dd958859d
#
_entry.id   f32a0863fb8b4d5c0ae4189dd958859d
#
_cell.length_a   1.000
_cell.length_b   1.000
_cell.length_c   1.000
_cell.angle_alpha   90.00
_cell.angle_beta   90.00
_cell.angle_gamma   90.00
#
_symmetry.space_group_name_H-M   'P 1'
#
loop_
_entity.id
_entity.type
_entity.pdbx_description
1 polymer ?
#
loop_
_entity_poly.entity_id
_entity_poly.type
_entity_poly.pdbx_seq_one_letter_code
_entity_poly.pdbx_strand_id
1 'polypeptide(L)'
;VIAEKQLQYRNQIDALKPLYKNKKVLFFLNNKIIDWIFELSRDLDWNVVDSILIGSKEDRTMDWRHQFSKDWDGNLESLKKSIAEKKPDLIILNHSIAQACIPADIFTANLSRDVGSGFFAGTECALRWSQLFENSLEGRWKHDKSIFEKLCR
;
A
#
# COMPACT_ATOMS: atom_id res chain seq x y z
N VAL A 1 15.29 -25.78 -7.66
CA VAL A 1 14.49 -25.18 -6.58
C VAL A 1 14.51 -23.66 -6.64
N ILE A 2 15.67 -22.98 -6.67
CA ILE A 2 15.74 -21.51 -6.74
C ILE A 2 15.21 -20.98 -8.08
N ALA A 3 15.66 -21.56 -9.20
CA ALA A 3 15.22 -21.16 -10.53
C ALA A 3 13.70 -21.34 -10.74
N GLU A 4 13.13 -22.39 -10.18
CA GLU A 4 11.70 -22.66 -10.22
C GLU A 4 10.89 -21.62 -9.44
N LYS A 5 11.35 -21.24 -8.24
CA LYS A 5 10.72 -20.19 -7.44
C LYS A 5 10.81 -18.81 -8.12
N GLN A 6 11.95 -18.53 -8.78
CA GLN A 6 12.11 -17.29 -9.54
C GLN A 6 11.17 -17.22 -10.75
N LEU A 7 10.99 -18.34 -11.45
CA LEU A 7 10.02 -18.42 -12.55
C LEU A 7 8.59 -18.22 -12.05
N GLN A 8 8.25 -18.87 -10.95
CA GLN A 8 6.93 -18.73 -10.32
C GLN A 8 6.68 -17.29 -9.87
N TYR A 9 7.67 -16.63 -9.26
CA TYR A 9 7.59 -15.21 -8.90
C TYR A 9 7.30 -14.32 -10.11
N ARG A 10 8.06 -14.50 -11.20
CA ARG A 10 7.86 -13.73 -12.45
C ARG A 10 6.45 -13.92 -13.01
N ASN A 11 5.96 -15.15 -13.03
CA ASN A 11 4.60 -15.45 -13.49
C ASN A 11 3.54 -14.73 -12.63
N GLN A 12 3.76 -14.67 -11.31
CA GLN A 12 2.86 -13.91 -10.40
C GLN A 12 2.92 -12.40 -10.69
N ILE A 13 4.11 -11.83 -10.88
CA ILE A 13 4.28 -10.42 -11.24
C ILE A 13 3.57 -10.10 -12.54
N ASP A 14 3.75 -10.90 -13.58
CA ASP A 14 3.11 -10.68 -14.89
C ASP A 14 1.58 -10.74 -14.79
N ALA A 15 1.04 -11.62 -13.95
CA ALA A 15 -0.39 -11.71 -13.69
C ALA A 15 -0.94 -10.50 -12.88
N LEU A 16 -0.14 -9.92 -11.99
CA LEU A 16 -0.53 -8.81 -11.13
C LEU A 16 -0.42 -7.44 -11.79
N LYS A 17 0.55 -7.23 -12.70
CA LYS A 17 0.76 -5.94 -13.38
C LYS A 17 -0.51 -5.33 -13.96
N PRO A 18 -1.35 -6.06 -14.72
CA PRO A 18 -2.57 -5.49 -15.29
C PRO A 18 -3.56 -4.96 -14.24
N LEU A 19 -3.59 -5.55 -13.04
CA LEU A 19 -4.50 -5.17 -11.96
C LEU A 19 -4.15 -3.80 -11.38
N TYR A 20 -2.88 -3.41 -11.47
CA TYR A 20 -2.37 -2.12 -10.99
C TYR A 20 -2.24 -1.06 -12.09
N LYS A 21 -2.51 -1.42 -13.33
CA LYS A 21 -2.42 -0.49 -14.45
C LYS A 21 -3.30 0.74 -14.22
N ASN A 22 -2.72 1.92 -14.35
CA ASN A 22 -3.37 3.22 -14.12
C ASN A 22 -3.79 3.49 -12.67
N LYS A 23 -3.39 2.64 -11.70
CA LYS A 23 -3.64 2.88 -10.28
C LYS A 23 -2.52 3.73 -9.70
N LYS A 24 -2.91 4.73 -8.91
CA LYS A 24 -1.99 5.63 -8.21
C LYS A 24 -1.77 5.11 -6.80
N VAL A 25 -0.50 4.89 -6.44
CA VAL A 25 -0.11 4.39 -5.13
C VAL A 25 0.66 5.47 -4.37
N LEU A 26 0.33 5.67 -3.11
CA LEU A 26 1.05 6.55 -2.21
C LEU A 26 1.64 5.71 -1.07
N PHE A 27 2.92 5.92 -0.77
CA PHE A 27 3.58 5.31 0.39
C PHE A 27 3.63 6.27 1.55
N PHE A 28 3.22 5.79 2.73
CA PHE A 28 3.38 6.47 4.00
C PHE A 28 3.98 5.48 5.00
N LEU A 29 5.30 5.41 5.06
CA LEU A 29 6.03 4.32 5.68
C LEU A 29 7.06 4.83 6.69
N ASN A 30 7.24 4.07 7.76
CA ASN A 30 8.38 4.24 8.65
C ASN A 30 9.56 3.34 8.24
N ASN A 31 10.72 3.53 8.86
CA ASN A 31 12.00 2.91 8.51
C ASN A 31 12.14 1.42 8.83
N LYS A 32 11.07 0.69 9.10
CA LYS A 32 11.17 -0.72 9.48
C LYS A 32 10.98 -1.65 8.28
N ILE A 33 12.06 -2.22 7.78
CA ILE A 33 12.10 -3.36 6.82
C ILE A 33 11.15 -3.15 5.62
N ILE A 34 11.43 -2.16 4.80
CA ILE A 34 10.54 -1.76 3.70
C ILE A 34 11.18 -1.89 2.30
N ASP A 35 12.43 -2.33 2.20
CA ASP A 35 13.12 -2.45 0.91
C ASP A 35 12.33 -3.26 -0.10
N TRP A 36 11.74 -4.35 0.35
CA TRP A 36 10.97 -5.25 -0.49
C TRP A 36 9.74 -4.58 -1.15
N ILE A 37 9.11 -3.58 -0.50
CA ILE A 37 7.94 -2.90 -1.10
C ILE A 37 8.35 -2.02 -2.28
N PHE A 38 9.53 -1.41 -2.22
CA PHE A 38 10.06 -0.65 -3.35
C PHE A 38 10.49 -1.55 -4.50
N GLU A 39 11.07 -2.72 -4.20
CA GLU A 39 11.37 -3.74 -5.21
C GLU A 39 10.09 -4.24 -5.87
N LEU A 40 9.09 -4.60 -5.08
CA LEU A 40 7.79 -5.03 -5.57
C LEU A 40 7.12 -3.94 -6.42
N SER A 41 7.21 -2.67 -6.01
CA SER A 41 6.62 -1.56 -6.76
C SER A 41 7.27 -1.38 -8.13
N ARG A 42 8.59 -1.61 -8.24
CA ARG A 42 9.31 -1.60 -9.52
C ARG A 42 8.92 -2.79 -10.39
N ASP A 43 8.87 -3.98 -9.79
CA ASP A 43 8.50 -5.20 -10.52
C ASP A 43 7.07 -5.14 -11.07
N LEU A 44 6.15 -4.50 -10.34
CA LEU A 44 4.75 -4.33 -10.72
C LEU A 44 4.47 -3.06 -11.54
N ASP A 45 5.48 -2.24 -11.82
CA ASP A 45 5.34 -0.95 -12.51
C ASP A 45 4.28 -0.04 -11.85
N TRP A 46 4.28 0.05 -10.53
CA TRP A 46 3.32 0.90 -9.82
C TRP A 46 3.56 2.38 -10.11
N ASN A 47 2.47 3.11 -10.35
CA ASN A 47 2.51 4.56 -10.42
C ASN A 47 2.54 5.15 -9.00
N VAL A 48 3.73 5.24 -8.42
CA VAL A 48 3.94 5.83 -7.09
C VAL A 48 3.88 7.35 -7.21
N VAL A 49 2.78 7.94 -6.77
CA VAL A 49 2.53 9.40 -6.89
C VAL A 49 3.17 10.21 -5.78
N ASP A 50 3.41 9.59 -4.63
CA ASP A 50 4.18 10.17 -3.53
C ASP A 50 4.72 9.06 -2.61
N SER A 51 5.85 9.32 -1.95
CA SER A 51 6.43 8.41 -0.97
C SER A 51 6.95 9.22 0.22
N ILE A 52 6.30 9.07 1.36
CA ILE A 52 6.53 9.87 2.56
C ILE A 52 7.14 8.99 3.64
N LEU A 53 8.31 9.37 4.11
CA LEU A 53 9.01 8.69 5.19
C LEU A 53 8.59 9.26 6.55
N ILE A 54 8.12 8.39 7.43
CA ILE A 54 7.92 8.67 8.85
C ILE A 54 9.18 8.17 9.57
N GLY A 55 9.95 9.05 10.17
CA GLY A 55 11.12 8.61 10.92
C GLY A 55 11.86 9.75 11.61
N SER A 56 12.70 9.38 12.56
CA SER A 56 13.59 10.35 13.18
C SER A 56 14.73 10.71 12.23
N LYS A 57 15.21 11.94 12.36
CA LYS A 57 16.37 12.44 11.59
C LYS A 57 17.66 11.64 11.87
N GLU A 58 17.67 10.78 12.87
CA GLU A 58 18.83 10.02 13.32
C GLU A 58 19.15 8.80 12.45
N ASP A 59 18.16 8.25 11.72
CA ASP A 59 18.37 7.08 10.83
C ASP A 59 18.85 7.47 9.42
N ARG A 60 19.66 8.52 9.30
CA ARG A 60 20.08 9.09 8.00
C ARG A 60 21.07 8.24 7.19
N THR A 61 21.52 7.13 7.72
CA THR A 61 22.58 6.32 7.11
C THR A 61 22.10 5.17 6.24
N MET A 62 20.80 5.04 6.01
CA MET A 62 20.27 3.91 5.25
C MET A 62 20.14 4.22 3.74
N ASP A 63 20.66 3.34 2.91
CA ASP A 63 20.73 3.47 1.44
C ASP A 63 19.36 3.61 0.75
N TRP A 64 18.29 3.12 1.36
CA TRP A 64 16.93 3.17 0.82
C TRP A 64 16.22 4.53 0.98
N ARG A 65 16.78 5.44 1.82
CA ARG A 65 16.14 6.74 2.08
C ARG A 65 15.94 7.59 0.82
N HIS A 66 16.81 7.47 -0.16
CA HIS A 66 16.71 8.15 -1.45
C HIS A 66 15.48 7.74 -2.26
N GLN A 67 14.81 6.64 -1.92
CA GLN A 67 13.60 6.16 -2.57
C GLN A 67 12.35 6.94 -2.13
N PHE A 68 12.43 7.66 -1.01
CA PHE A 68 11.34 8.53 -0.56
C PHE A 68 11.43 9.91 -1.19
N SER A 69 10.28 10.45 -1.59
CA SER A 69 10.19 11.80 -2.15
C SER A 69 10.37 12.89 -1.10
N LYS A 70 9.92 12.63 0.13
CA LYS A 70 10.02 13.57 1.26
C LYS A 70 9.95 12.88 2.61
N ASP A 71 10.49 13.56 3.63
CA ASP A 71 10.26 13.23 5.04
C ASP A 71 8.92 13.82 5.49
N TRP A 72 8.22 13.12 6.38
CA TRP A 72 7.04 13.67 7.01
C TRP A 72 7.40 14.75 8.03
N ASP A 73 6.75 15.88 7.94
CA ASP A 73 6.95 17.04 8.83
C ASP A 73 6.20 16.93 10.17
N GLY A 74 5.50 15.83 10.41
CA GLY A 74 4.67 15.64 11.60
C GLY A 74 3.30 16.31 11.53
N ASN A 75 2.99 17.00 10.43
CA ASN A 75 1.75 17.73 10.26
C ASN A 75 0.71 16.90 9.48
N LEU A 76 -0.40 16.58 10.14
CA LEU A 76 -1.49 15.82 9.54
C LEU A 76 -2.21 16.59 8.41
N GLU A 77 -2.24 17.90 8.47
CA GLU A 77 -2.86 18.72 7.41
C GLU A 77 -2.02 18.68 6.12
N SER A 78 -0.69 18.64 6.23
CA SER A 78 0.17 18.47 5.06
C SER A 78 -0.03 17.10 4.40
N LEU A 79 -0.25 16.05 5.18
CA LEU A 79 -0.60 14.72 4.66
C LEU A 79 -1.96 14.74 3.96
N LYS A 80 -2.99 15.32 4.57
CA LYS A 80 -4.32 15.46 3.96
C LYS A 80 -4.25 16.22 2.65
N LYS A 81 -3.48 17.30 2.61
CA LYS A 81 -3.26 18.10 1.40
C LYS A 81 -2.60 17.27 0.29
N SER A 82 -1.55 16.52 0.63
CA SER A 82 -0.87 15.63 -0.32
C SER A 82 -1.83 14.58 -0.90
N ILE A 83 -2.66 13.97 -0.05
CA ILE A 83 -3.67 13.00 -0.48
C ILE A 83 -4.70 13.65 -1.41
N ALA A 84 -5.20 14.84 -1.07
CA ALA A 84 -6.19 15.55 -1.87
C ALA A 84 -5.65 15.99 -3.24
N GLU A 85 -4.38 16.41 -3.30
CA GLU A 85 -3.72 16.82 -4.54
C GLU A 85 -3.36 15.63 -5.44
N LYS A 86 -2.82 14.56 -4.88
CA LYS A 86 -2.34 13.39 -5.63
C LYS A 86 -3.46 12.42 -6.00
N LYS A 87 -4.53 12.39 -5.20
CA LYS A 87 -5.69 11.49 -5.37
C LYS A 87 -5.26 10.04 -5.63
N PRO A 88 -4.57 9.40 -4.66
CA PRO A 88 -4.15 8.02 -4.81
C PRO A 88 -5.36 7.09 -4.78
N ASP A 89 -5.28 5.98 -5.52
CA ASP A 89 -6.25 4.89 -5.44
C ASP A 89 -5.97 3.97 -4.25
N LEU A 90 -4.69 3.87 -3.86
CA LEU A 90 -4.23 3.03 -2.75
C LEU A 90 -3.16 3.76 -1.94
N ILE A 91 -3.31 3.74 -0.63
CA ILE A 91 -2.27 4.21 0.31
C ILE A 91 -1.72 2.99 1.05
N ILE A 92 -0.42 2.76 0.93
CA ILE A 92 0.30 1.73 1.65
C ILE A 92 0.99 2.37 2.86
N LEU A 93 0.65 1.88 4.03
CA LEU A 93 1.13 2.42 5.29
C LEU A 93 1.58 1.31 6.25
N ASN A 94 2.47 1.64 7.17
CA ASN A 94 2.86 0.76 8.28
C ASN A 94 2.75 1.47 9.65
N HIS A 95 1.99 2.55 9.71
CA HIS A 95 1.78 3.32 10.92
C HIS A 95 0.30 3.71 11.09
N SER A 96 -0.25 3.52 12.28
CA SER A 96 -1.68 3.73 12.57
C SER A 96 -2.14 5.19 12.55
N ILE A 97 -1.26 6.14 12.78
CA ILE A 97 -1.59 7.58 12.81
C ILE A 97 -2.20 8.06 11.48
N ALA A 98 -1.74 7.53 10.37
CA ALA A 98 -2.23 7.94 9.06
C ALA A 98 -3.70 7.56 8.83
N GLN A 99 -4.17 6.49 9.43
CA GLN A 99 -5.52 5.97 9.20
C GLN A 99 -6.62 6.97 9.56
N ALA A 100 -6.40 7.80 10.59
CA ALA A 100 -7.36 8.83 11.01
C ALA A 100 -7.50 9.99 10.02
N CYS A 101 -6.56 10.13 9.09
CA CYS A 101 -6.49 11.26 8.14
C CYS A 101 -6.86 10.89 6.71
N ILE A 102 -7.04 9.60 6.44
CA ILE A 102 -7.32 9.12 5.09
C ILE A 102 -8.82 9.15 4.86
N PRO A 103 -9.28 9.79 3.77
CA PRO A 103 -10.68 9.76 3.37
C PRO A 103 -11.20 8.33 3.22
N ALA A 104 -12.46 8.10 3.60
CA ALA A 104 -13.07 6.76 3.58
C ALA A 104 -13.22 6.14 2.18
N ASP A 105 -13.11 6.94 1.14
CA ASP A 105 -13.17 6.56 -0.27
C ASP A 105 -11.81 6.11 -0.85
N ILE A 106 -10.74 6.21 -0.07
CA ILE A 106 -9.41 5.75 -0.48
C ILE A 106 -9.08 4.42 0.18
N PHE A 107 -8.64 3.46 -0.61
CA PHE A 107 -8.21 2.16 -0.08
C PHE A 107 -6.87 2.26 0.65
N THR A 108 -6.79 1.55 1.78
CA THR A 108 -5.58 1.49 2.59
C THR A 108 -5.09 0.06 2.77
N ALA A 109 -3.79 -0.13 2.60
CA ALA A 109 -3.10 -1.38 2.90
C ALA A 109 -2.14 -1.15 4.08
N ASN A 110 -2.26 -1.98 5.10
CA ASN A 110 -1.41 -1.87 6.29
C ASN A 110 -0.36 -2.98 6.28
N LEU A 111 0.91 -2.62 6.05
CA LEU A 111 2.01 -3.57 5.98
C LEU A 111 2.18 -4.38 7.27
N SER A 112 1.98 -3.74 8.42
CA SER A 112 2.15 -4.43 9.72
C SER A 112 1.12 -5.54 9.96
N ARG A 113 -0.04 -5.46 9.30
CA ARG A 113 -1.13 -6.43 9.41
C ARG A 113 -1.16 -7.42 8.25
N ASP A 114 -0.86 -6.94 7.05
CA ASP A 114 -1.15 -7.66 5.82
C ASP A 114 0.02 -8.55 5.36
N VAL A 115 1.24 -8.28 5.84
CA VAL A 115 2.43 -9.02 5.42
C VAL A 115 2.53 -10.37 6.12
N GLY A 116 2.50 -11.42 5.32
CA GLY A 116 2.86 -12.77 5.75
C GLY A 116 4.38 -12.99 5.78
N SER A 117 4.78 -14.22 5.89
CA SER A 117 6.18 -14.65 5.82
C SER A 117 6.41 -15.56 4.62
N GLY A 118 7.62 -15.53 4.05
CA GLY A 118 8.02 -16.41 2.98
C GLY A 118 8.33 -15.68 1.66
N PHE A 119 8.82 -16.44 0.71
CA PHE A 119 9.33 -15.94 -0.57
C PHE A 119 8.28 -15.17 -1.39
N PHE A 120 7.02 -15.57 -1.31
CA PHE A 120 5.93 -14.96 -2.06
C PHE A 120 5.09 -13.96 -1.25
N ALA A 121 5.49 -13.61 -0.05
CA ALA A 121 4.71 -12.74 0.83
C ALA A 121 4.35 -11.39 0.17
N GLY A 122 5.26 -10.80 -0.60
CA GLY A 122 5.02 -9.55 -1.33
C GLY A 122 3.95 -9.68 -2.42
N THR A 123 4.04 -10.72 -3.26
CA THR A 123 3.06 -10.95 -4.33
C THR A 123 1.70 -11.37 -3.79
N GLU A 124 1.65 -12.09 -2.67
CA GLU A 124 0.40 -12.42 -1.98
C GLU A 124 -0.27 -11.18 -1.40
N CYS A 125 0.51 -10.25 -0.84
CA CYS A 125 0.00 -8.94 -0.41
C CYS A 125 -0.55 -8.14 -1.59
N ALA A 126 0.21 -8.06 -2.68
CA ALA A 126 -0.22 -7.34 -3.87
C ALA A 126 -1.51 -7.92 -4.45
N LEU A 127 -1.66 -9.24 -4.47
CA LEU A 127 -2.90 -9.88 -4.91
C LEU A 127 -4.09 -9.49 -4.02
N ARG A 128 -3.93 -9.52 -2.70
CA ARG A 128 -4.99 -9.11 -1.76
C ARG A 128 -5.35 -7.64 -1.91
N TRP A 129 -4.36 -6.77 -2.09
CA TRP A 129 -4.61 -5.33 -2.28
C TRP A 129 -5.27 -5.03 -3.63
N SER A 130 -4.98 -5.78 -4.69
CA SER A 130 -5.65 -5.62 -5.98
C SER A 130 -7.15 -5.91 -5.89
N GLN A 131 -7.55 -6.82 -5.01
CA GLN A 131 -8.97 -7.12 -4.77
C GLN A 131 -9.75 -5.93 -4.19
N LEU A 132 -9.06 -4.98 -3.54
CA LEU A 132 -9.68 -3.73 -3.08
C LEU A 132 -10.21 -2.90 -4.25
N PHE A 133 -9.56 -2.93 -5.42
CA PHE A 133 -10.00 -2.19 -6.60
C PHE A 133 -11.24 -2.80 -7.28
N GLU A 134 -11.44 -4.10 -7.13
CA GLU A 134 -12.58 -4.81 -7.69
C GLU A 134 -13.85 -4.64 -6.85
N ASN A 135 -13.67 -4.48 -5.54
CA ASN A 135 -14.75 -4.23 -4.60
C ASN A 135 -15.06 -2.72 -4.60
N SER A 136 -15.98 -2.29 -5.47
CA SER A 136 -16.46 -0.92 -5.44
C SER A 136 -16.96 -0.55 -4.03
N LEU A 137 -16.74 0.69 -3.60
CA LEU A 137 -17.25 1.20 -2.32
C LEU A 137 -18.76 0.97 -2.16
N GLU A 138 -19.54 1.08 -3.24
CA GLU A 138 -20.97 0.76 -3.24
C GLU A 138 -21.26 -0.70 -2.89
N GLY A 139 -20.45 -1.66 -3.38
CA GLY A 139 -20.58 -3.07 -3.02
C GLY A 139 -20.25 -3.32 -1.55
N ARG A 140 -19.25 -2.63 -1.01
CA ARG A 140 -18.84 -2.72 0.39
C ARG A 140 -19.93 -2.22 1.33
N TRP A 141 -20.48 -1.03 1.07
CA TRP A 141 -21.59 -0.46 1.84
C TRP A 141 -22.85 -1.31 1.80
N LYS A 142 -23.20 -1.90 0.66
CA LYS A 142 -24.33 -2.81 0.55
C LYS A 142 -24.12 -4.08 1.35
N HIS A 143 -22.89 -4.61 1.37
CA HIS A 143 -22.55 -5.80 2.15
C HIS A 143 -22.58 -5.51 3.64
N ASP A 144 -21.94 -4.43 4.09
CA ASP A 144 -21.89 -4.00 5.49
C ASP A 144 -23.30 -3.64 5.99
N LYS A 145 -24.10 -2.94 5.19
CA LYS A 145 -25.48 -2.64 5.50
C LYS A 145 -26.32 -3.89 5.68
N SER A 146 -26.15 -4.89 4.80
CA SER A 146 -26.87 -6.16 4.90
C SER A 146 -26.50 -6.97 6.14
N ILE A 147 -25.24 -6.93 6.56
CA ILE A 147 -24.75 -7.54 7.81
C ILE A 147 -25.35 -6.80 9.02
N PHE A 148 -25.32 -5.46 9.00
CA PHE A 148 -25.89 -4.64 10.07
C PHE A 148 -27.37 -4.87 10.24
N GLU A 149 -28.14 -4.92 9.16
CA GLU A 149 -29.58 -5.23 9.17
C GLU A 149 -29.88 -6.64 9.70
N LYS A 150 -29.02 -7.62 9.47
CA LYS A 150 -29.13 -8.97 10.01
C LYS A 150 -28.80 -9.05 11.51
N LEU A 151 -27.89 -8.22 11.99
CA LEU A 151 -27.49 -8.20 13.40
C LEU A 151 -28.46 -7.38 14.28
N CYS A 152 -29.22 -6.46 13.68
CA CYS A 152 -30.16 -5.59 14.38
C CYS A 152 -31.61 -6.09 14.34
N ARG A 153 -31.88 -7.28 13.78
CA ARG A 153 -33.15 -8.00 13.85
C ARG A 153 -33.13 -9.11 14.88
#